data_bec8eebd99d057fdf2f6ec8611a96b6a
#
_entry.id   bec8eebd99d057fdf2f6ec8611a96b6a
#
_cell.length_a   1.000
_cell.length_b   1.000
_cell.length_c   1.000
_cell.angle_alpha   90.00
_cell.angle_beta   90.00
_cell.angle_gamma   90.00
#
_symmetry.space_group_name_H-M   'P 1'
#
loop_
_entity.id
_entity.type
_entity.pdbx_description
1 polymer ?
#
loop_
_entity_poly.entity_id
_entity_poly.type
_entity_poly.pdbx_seq_one_letter_code
_entity_poly.pdbx_strand_id
1 'polypeptide(L)'
;MKTILVLTDFSINADYAAHYALKFAQKIEANLLLCNIYTVPPNDRNPDPKVWPPGRHEEESIEDLGELLARLKTQIDAGPESDFRPEINQCSEEGLVQDIINEVAAKNNIFMAIISMHSACYLSTIFSENHTKDIIEHANFPVLIIPYQIRYKDYKTIAFATDLAETDTDVLRSLSTLASYSDSEILITNVSNDDTAAREEEKSLKQFFGQEVLKINNPKILYKAIKSKSVGDSLRWLSQHVEIDMVVLVHRKQNLFQKITEGSVIKKMADHPAKPLLIFPYSTVAEVLPVF
;
A
#
# COMPACT_ATOMS: atom_id res chain seq x y z
N MET A 1 -18.64 7.45 -4.86
CA MET A 1 -18.29 6.26 -4.05
C MET A 1 -16.78 6.12 -4.08
N LYS A 2 -16.13 5.58 -3.06
CA LYS A 2 -14.68 5.39 -3.00
C LYS A 2 -14.26 4.33 -4.01
N THR A 3 -13.14 4.55 -4.72
CA THR A 3 -12.62 3.60 -5.72
C THR A 3 -11.18 3.25 -5.40
N ILE A 4 -10.86 1.97 -5.40
CA ILE A 4 -9.50 1.44 -5.27
C ILE A 4 -8.94 1.22 -6.67
N LEU A 5 -7.75 1.76 -6.94
CA LEU A 5 -6.98 1.48 -8.14
C LEU A 5 -6.23 0.16 -7.97
N VAL A 6 -6.42 -0.78 -8.88
CA VAL A 6 -5.65 -2.03 -8.93
C VAL A 6 -4.76 -2.00 -10.16
N LEU A 7 -3.46 -1.80 -9.95
CA LEU A 7 -2.49 -1.86 -11.05
C LEU A 7 -2.13 -3.30 -11.37
N THR A 8 -2.22 -3.66 -12.62
CA THR A 8 -1.93 -5.02 -13.10
C THR A 8 -0.98 -5.02 -14.30
N ASP A 9 -0.07 -5.97 -14.30
CA ASP A 9 0.79 -6.37 -15.42
C ASP A 9 0.38 -7.75 -15.97
N PHE A 10 -0.77 -8.25 -15.50
CA PHE A 10 -1.32 -9.56 -15.83
C PHE A 10 -0.45 -10.74 -15.38
N SER A 11 0.56 -10.50 -14.56
CA SER A 11 1.32 -11.57 -13.92
C SER A 11 0.45 -12.33 -12.90
N ILE A 12 0.88 -13.55 -12.58
CA ILE A 12 0.23 -14.36 -11.54
C ILE A 12 0.16 -13.57 -10.21
N ASN A 13 1.17 -12.75 -9.89
CA ASN A 13 1.17 -11.95 -8.68
C ASN A 13 0.12 -10.84 -8.73
N ALA A 14 -0.01 -10.17 -9.88
CA ALA A 14 -1.03 -9.15 -10.07
C ALA A 14 -2.45 -9.76 -10.00
N ASP A 15 -2.64 -10.97 -10.49
CA ASP A 15 -3.90 -11.70 -10.35
C ASP A 15 -4.24 -11.96 -8.87
N TYR A 16 -3.28 -12.45 -8.07
CA TYR A 16 -3.46 -12.58 -6.62
C TYR A 16 -3.80 -11.25 -5.94
N ALA A 17 -3.13 -10.15 -6.31
CA ALA A 17 -3.42 -8.84 -5.76
C ALA A 17 -4.81 -8.32 -6.17
N ALA A 18 -5.27 -8.60 -7.39
CA ALA A 18 -6.62 -8.25 -7.84
C ALA A 18 -7.70 -9.01 -7.05
N HIS A 19 -7.52 -10.30 -6.82
CA HIS A 19 -8.40 -11.10 -5.98
C HIS A 19 -8.40 -10.64 -4.50
N TYR A 20 -7.23 -10.25 -3.99
CA TYR A 20 -7.12 -9.62 -2.66
C TYR A 20 -7.88 -8.31 -2.62
N ALA A 21 -7.69 -7.45 -3.62
CA ALA A 21 -8.34 -6.15 -3.74
C ALA A 21 -9.86 -6.29 -3.77
N LEU A 22 -10.40 -7.30 -4.47
CA LEU A 22 -11.83 -7.57 -4.49
C LEU A 22 -12.37 -7.84 -3.07
N LYS A 23 -11.73 -8.72 -2.31
CA LYS A 23 -12.17 -9.04 -0.95
C LYS A 23 -12.01 -7.85 0.00
N PHE A 24 -10.94 -7.10 -0.15
CA PHE A 24 -10.73 -5.87 0.61
C PHE A 24 -11.79 -4.82 0.27
N ALA A 25 -12.09 -4.62 -1.02
CA ALA A 25 -13.13 -3.70 -1.48
C ALA A 25 -14.52 -4.08 -0.96
N GLN A 26 -14.85 -5.38 -0.96
CA GLN A 26 -16.10 -5.88 -0.36
C GLN A 26 -16.18 -5.51 1.12
N LYS A 27 -15.07 -5.62 1.86
CA LYS A 27 -15.03 -5.34 3.29
C LYS A 27 -15.20 -3.86 3.64
N ILE A 28 -14.61 -2.96 2.86
CA ILE A 28 -14.64 -1.52 3.12
C ILE A 28 -15.66 -0.76 2.27
N GLU A 29 -16.50 -1.48 1.53
CA GLU A 29 -17.57 -0.96 0.68
C GLU A 29 -17.05 0.05 -0.37
N ALA A 30 -16.02 -0.36 -1.12
CA ALA A 30 -15.40 0.43 -2.18
C ALA A 30 -15.55 -0.23 -3.54
N ASN A 31 -15.51 0.57 -4.62
CA ASN A 31 -15.44 0.10 -5.99
C ASN A 31 -14.00 -0.21 -6.41
N LEU A 32 -13.81 -0.86 -7.55
CA LEU A 32 -12.50 -1.16 -8.13
C LEU A 32 -12.34 -0.53 -9.51
N LEU A 33 -11.14 -0.03 -9.79
CA LEU A 33 -10.67 0.30 -11.12
C LEU A 33 -9.45 -0.58 -11.43
N LEU A 34 -9.59 -1.55 -12.34
CA LEU A 34 -8.47 -2.31 -12.86
C LEU A 34 -7.74 -1.45 -13.89
N CYS A 35 -6.45 -1.26 -13.74
CA CYS A 35 -5.67 -0.43 -14.64
C CYS A 35 -4.39 -1.14 -15.08
N ASN A 36 -4.18 -1.19 -16.38
CA ASN A 36 -2.89 -1.51 -16.97
C ASN A 36 -2.30 -0.25 -17.59
N ILE A 37 -1.05 0.05 -17.25
CA ILE A 37 -0.28 1.12 -17.86
C ILE A 37 0.77 0.48 -18.72
N TYR A 38 0.74 0.73 -20.04
CA TYR A 38 1.63 0.13 -21.01
C TYR A 38 2.40 1.21 -21.79
N THR A 39 3.47 0.80 -22.46
CA THR A 39 4.20 1.68 -23.37
C THR A 39 4.44 0.95 -24.69
N VAL A 40 4.25 1.68 -25.77
CA VAL A 40 4.59 1.19 -27.11
C VAL A 40 6.07 1.49 -27.36
N PRO A 41 6.92 0.48 -27.56
CA PRO A 41 8.33 0.71 -27.84
C PRO A 41 8.50 1.43 -29.18
N PRO A 42 9.33 2.48 -29.26
CA PRO A 42 9.53 3.23 -30.51
C PRO A 42 10.22 2.42 -31.61
N ASN A 43 10.81 1.27 -31.28
CA ASN A 43 11.38 0.31 -32.23
C ASN A 43 11.53 -1.06 -31.55
N ASP A 44 11.10 -2.13 -32.24
CA ASP A 44 11.20 -3.54 -31.79
C ASP A 44 12.64 -4.03 -31.46
N ARG A 45 13.66 -3.22 -31.67
CA ARG A 45 15.06 -3.66 -31.59
C ARG A 45 15.77 -3.36 -30.28
N ASN A 46 15.21 -2.51 -29.42
CA ASN A 46 15.82 -2.21 -28.11
C ASN A 46 14.77 -1.70 -27.12
N PRO A 47 14.04 -2.59 -26.44
CA PRO A 47 13.04 -2.16 -25.45
C PRO A 47 13.77 -1.44 -24.30
N ASP A 48 13.34 -0.23 -24.00
CA ASP A 48 13.81 0.50 -22.81
C ASP A 48 13.36 -0.31 -21.57
N PRO A 49 14.28 -0.73 -20.69
CA PRO A 49 13.91 -1.49 -19.49
C PRO A 49 13.03 -0.72 -18.49
N LYS A 50 12.80 0.58 -18.73
CA LYS A 50 11.85 1.40 -17.96
C LYS A 50 10.40 1.30 -18.42
N VAL A 51 10.19 0.64 -19.58
CA VAL A 51 8.89 0.47 -20.21
C VAL A 51 8.16 -0.71 -19.59
N TRP A 52 6.92 -0.51 -19.13
CA TRP A 52 6.14 -1.56 -18.47
C TRP A 52 4.73 -1.71 -19.05
N PRO A 53 4.31 -2.97 -19.28
CA PRO A 53 5.12 -4.11 -19.70
C PRO A 53 5.71 -3.85 -21.09
N PRO A 54 6.94 -4.32 -21.40
CA PRO A 54 7.57 -4.02 -22.66
C PRO A 54 6.80 -4.67 -23.81
N GLY A 55 6.44 -3.87 -24.80
CA GLY A 55 5.91 -4.35 -26.08
C GLY A 55 4.45 -4.79 -26.09
N ARG A 56 3.61 -4.39 -25.12
CA ARG A 56 2.17 -4.61 -25.22
C ARG A 56 1.49 -3.54 -26.06
N HIS A 57 0.49 -3.98 -26.83
CA HIS A 57 -0.42 -3.12 -27.55
C HIS A 57 -1.70 -2.89 -26.75
N GLU A 58 -2.38 -1.79 -27.01
CA GLU A 58 -3.63 -1.42 -26.35
C GLU A 58 -4.69 -2.54 -26.42
N GLU A 59 -4.82 -3.17 -27.59
CA GLU A 59 -5.79 -4.25 -27.81
C GLU A 59 -5.56 -5.44 -26.89
N GLU A 60 -4.31 -5.89 -26.72
CA GLU A 60 -3.93 -6.98 -25.80
C GLU A 60 -4.21 -6.61 -24.35
N SER A 61 -3.92 -5.36 -23.97
CA SER A 61 -4.18 -4.85 -22.63
C SER A 61 -5.68 -4.85 -22.32
N ILE A 62 -6.52 -4.41 -23.24
CA ILE A 62 -7.98 -4.39 -23.07
C ILE A 62 -8.55 -5.81 -22.99
N GLU A 63 -8.05 -6.75 -23.78
CA GLU A 63 -8.47 -8.16 -23.75
C GLU A 63 -8.13 -8.80 -22.39
N ASP A 64 -6.88 -8.69 -21.95
CA ASP A 64 -6.43 -9.23 -20.65
C ASP A 64 -7.17 -8.60 -19.46
N LEU A 65 -7.44 -7.29 -19.50
CA LEU A 65 -8.28 -6.61 -18.49
C LEU A 65 -9.70 -7.17 -18.48
N GLY A 66 -10.28 -7.44 -19.67
CA GLY A 66 -11.59 -8.05 -19.82
C GLY A 66 -11.65 -9.44 -19.20
N GLU A 67 -10.63 -10.26 -19.40
CA GLU A 67 -10.53 -11.58 -18.79
C GLU A 67 -10.41 -11.52 -17.26
N LEU A 68 -9.55 -10.63 -16.74
CA LEU A 68 -9.41 -10.43 -15.29
C LEU A 68 -10.74 -9.96 -14.69
N LEU A 69 -11.41 -9.00 -15.33
CA LEU A 69 -12.72 -8.51 -14.92
C LEU A 69 -13.75 -9.64 -14.85
N ALA A 70 -13.80 -10.51 -15.86
CA ALA A 70 -14.73 -11.65 -15.89
C ALA A 70 -14.47 -12.64 -14.74
N ARG A 71 -13.20 -12.93 -14.43
CA ARG A 71 -12.83 -13.78 -13.30
C ARG A 71 -13.29 -13.18 -11.96
N LEU A 72 -13.07 -11.88 -11.76
CA LEU A 72 -13.49 -11.20 -10.53
C LEU A 72 -15.02 -11.14 -10.40
N LYS A 73 -15.75 -10.89 -11.49
CA LYS A 73 -17.23 -10.92 -11.50
C LYS A 73 -17.77 -12.32 -11.15
N THR A 74 -17.18 -13.37 -11.72
CA THR A 74 -17.54 -14.74 -11.37
C THR A 74 -17.34 -15.02 -9.87
N GLN A 75 -16.29 -14.48 -9.27
CA GLN A 75 -16.07 -14.62 -7.83
C GLN A 75 -17.11 -13.84 -7.00
N ILE A 76 -17.55 -12.66 -7.45
CA ILE A 76 -18.64 -11.93 -6.79
C ILE A 76 -19.94 -12.73 -6.85
N ASP A 77 -20.27 -13.28 -8.00
CA ASP A 77 -21.51 -14.02 -8.20
C ASP A 77 -21.56 -15.35 -7.43
N ALA A 78 -20.40 -15.96 -7.19
CA ALA A 78 -20.28 -17.15 -6.36
C ALA A 78 -20.30 -16.85 -4.85
N GLY A 79 -20.17 -15.59 -4.46
CA GLY A 79 -20.17 -15.15 -3.05
C GLY A 79 -21.58 -15.01 -2.48
N PRO A 80 -21.70 -14.80 -1.14
CA PRO A 80 -22.97 -14.55 -0.49
C PRO A 80 -23.68 -13.30 -1.05
N GLU A 81 -25.01 -13.36 -1.16
CA GLU A 81 -25.82 -12.20 -1.59
C GLU A 81 -25.75 -11.01 -0.61
N SER A 82 -25.45 -11.29 0.67
CA SER A 82 -25.31 -10.28 1.72
C SER A 82 -24.02 -9.47 1.61
N ASP A 83 -23.03 -9.92 0.84
CA ASP A 83 -21.78 -9.20 0.68
C ASP A 83 -21.98 -7.97 -0.20
N PHE A 84 -21.23 -6.90 0.13
CA PHE A 84 -21.16 -5.74 -0.75
C PHE A 84 -20.64 -6.17 -2.14
N ARG A 85 -21.32 -5.70 -3.20
CA ARG A 85 -20.96 -6.01 -4.59
C ARG A 85 -20.31 -4.78 -5.23
N PRO A 86 -18.98 -4.69 -5.26
CA PRO A 86 -18.27 -3.57 -5.85
C PRO A 86 -18.55 -3.47 -7.36
N GLU A 87 -18.73 -2.26 -7.84
CA GLU A 87 -18.61 -1.97 -9.25
C GLU A 87 -17.16 -2.09 -9.66
N ILE A 88 -16.87 -2.83 -10.73
CA ILE A 88 -15.52 -3.01 -11.26
C ILE A 88 -15.44 -2.40 -12.64
N ASN A 89 -14.65 -1.35 -12.78
CA ASN A 89 -14.32 -0.70 -14.03
C ASN A 89 -12.88 -1.05 -14.45
N GLN A 90 -12.54 -0.77 -15.72
CA GLN A 90 -11.21 -1.00 -16.26
C GLN A 90 -10.74 0.18 -17.08
N CYS A 91 -9.44 0.43 -17.10
CA CYS A 91 -8.77 1.37 -17.99
C CYS A 91 -7.41 0.83 -18.43
N SER A 92 -7.01 1.24 -19.62
CA SER A 92 -5.70 0.99 -20.20
C SER A 92 -5.12 2.33 -20.62
N GLU A 93 -3.90 2.65 -20.15
CA GLU A 93 -3.29 3.96 -20.38
C GLU A 93 -1.86 3.77 -20.93
N GLU A 94 -1.52 4.57 -21.95
CA GLU A 94 -0.18 4.56 -22.54
C GLU A 94 0.73 5.56 -21.83
N GLY A 95 1.90 5.14 -21.35
CA GLY A 95 2.93 6.01 -20.81
C GLY A 95 3.70 5.43 -19.62
N LEU A 96 4.43 6.29 -18.92
CA LEU A 96 5.17 5.91 -17.73
C LEU A 96 4.26 5.95 -16.50
N VAL A 97 4.34 4.94 -15.65
CA VAL A 97 3.51 4.82 -14.44
C VAL A 97 3.59 6.07 -13.56
N GLN A 98 4.78 6.62 -13.38
CA GLN A 98 5.03 7.81 -12.56
C GLN A 98 4.31 9.06 -13.06
N ASP A 99 4.07 9.16 -14.37
CA ASP A 99 3.45 10.33 -15.00
C ASP A 99 1.92 10.20 -15.02
N ILE A 100 1.42 8.97 -15.16
CA ILE A 100 0.00 8.68 -15.39
C ILE A 100 -0.77 8.39 -14.11
N ILE A 101 -0.14 7.79 -13.10
CA ILE A 101 -0.84 7.26 -11.92
C ILE A 101 -1.71 8.30 -11.20
N ASN A 102 -1.23 9.53 -11.08
CA ASN A 102 -1.97 10.61 -10.41
C ASN A 102 -3.09 11.18 -11.29
N GLU A 103 -2.93 11.15 -12.62
CA GLU A 103 -3.97 11.55 -13.54
C GLU A 103 -5.13 10.57 -13.54
N VAL A 104 -4.82 9.27 -13.59
CA VAL A 104 -5.82 8.19 -13.46
C VAL A 104 -6.55 8.32 -12.13
N ALA A 105 -5.82 8.57 -11.05
CA ALA A 105 -6.40 8.73 -9.73
C ALA A 105 -7.36 9.94 -9.66
N ALA A 106 -6.96 11.08 -10.19
CA ALA A 106 -7.79 12.29 -10.19
C ALA A 106 -9.07 12.14 -11.03
N LYS A 107 -8.95 11.51 -12.22
CA LYS A 107 -10.08 11.27 -13.12
C LYS A 107 -11.13 10.32 -12.53
N ASN A 108 -10.73 9.36 -11.69
CA ASN A 108 -11.55 8.25 -11.23
C ASN A 108 -11.85 8.28 -9.72
N ASN A 109 -11.57 9.39 -9.03
CA ASN A 109 -11.78 9.55 -7.59
C ASN A 109 -11.15 8.41 -6.78
N ILE A 110 -9.90 8.07 -7.11
CA ILE A 110 -9.13 7.03 -6.44
C ILE A 110 -8.69 7.53 -5.06
N PHE A 111 -8.92 6.72 -4.02
CA PHE A 111 -8.49 7.05 -2.67
C PHE A 111 -7.28 6.21 -2.20
N MET A 112 -7.00 5.08 -2.86
CA MET A 112 -5.81 4.26 -2.64
C MET A 112 -5.53 3.38 -3.85
N ALA A 113 -4.30 2.88 -3.97
CA ALA A 113 -3.96 1.84 -4.94
C ALA A 113 -3.58 0.53 -4.23
N ILE A 114 -3.82 -0.59 -4.94
CA ILE A 114 -3.34 -1.92 -4.58
C ILE A 114 -2.46 -2.42 -5.70
N ILE A 115 -1.26 -2.87 -5.35
CA ILE A 115 -0.29 -3.43 -6.27
C ILE A 115 0.24 -4.77 -5.73
N SER A 116 0.64 -5.63 -6.63
CA SER A 116 1.38 -6.84 -6.27
C SER A 116 2.85 -6.53 -6.06
N MET A 117 3.50 -7.35 -5.27
CA MET A 117 4.94 -7.39 -5.20
C MET A 117 5.51 -8.61 -5.88
N HIS A 118 6.56 -8.41 -6.66
CA HIS A 118 7.35 -9.51 -7.19
C HIS A 118 8.41 -9.91 -6.15
N SER A 119 8.41 -11.19 -5.75
CA SER A 119 9.60 -11.75 -5.12
C SER A 119 10.72 -11.73 -6.14
N ALA A 120 11.91 -11.31 -5.75
CA ALA A 120 13.13 -11.23 -6.59
C ALA A 120 13.61 -12.58 -7.14
N CYS A 121 12.78 -13.61 -7.14
CA CYS A 121 13.12 -14.97 -7.55
C CYS A 121 12.33 -15.37 -8.78
N TYR A 122 13.04 -15.48 -9.91
CA TYR A 122 12.68 -16.13 -11.18
C TYR A 122 11.79 -15.40 -12.19
N LEU A 123 12.43 -14.98 -13.25
CA LEU A 123 11.99 -14.97 -14.66
C LEU A 123 11.05 -13.86 -15.18
N SER A 124 10.70 -12.83 -14.45
CA SER A 124 10.11 -11.67 -15.12
C SER A 124 10.98 -10.43 -14.93
N THR A 125 11.68 -10.06 -15.96
CA THR A 125 12.36 -8.74 -16.13
C THR A 125 11.37 -7.58 -16.20
N ILE A 126 10.10 -7.82 -15.91
CA ILE A 126 8.99 -6.93 -16.24
C ILE A 126 8.57 -6.05 -15.07
N PHE A 127 8.63 -6.52 -13.82
CA PHE A 127 8.59 -5.67 -12.64
C PHE A 127 10.00 -5.47 -12.10
N SER A 128 10.73 -4.55 -12.67
CA SER A 128 11.96 -4.11 -12.05
C SER A 128 11.61 -3.48 -10.68
N GLU A 129 12.50 -3.60 -9.71
CA GLU A 129 12.41 -2.92 -8.40
C GLU A 129 12.07 -1.41 -8.53
N ASN A 130 12.26 -0.86 -9.72
CA ASN A 130 12.05 0.53 -10.05
C ASN A 130 10.56 0.93 -10.09
N HIS A 131 9.64 0.10 -10.63
CA HIS A 131 8.23 0.51 -10.79
C HIS A 131 7.48 0.60 -9.47
N THR A 132 7.66 -0.37 -8.56
CA THR A 132 7.08 -0.27 -7.20
C THR A 132 7.61 0.97 -6.49
N LYS A 133 8.90 1.25 -6.63
CA LYS A 133 9.52 2.45 -6.07
C LYS A 133 8.95 3.71 -6.71
N ASP A 134 8.84 3.75 -8.03
CA ASP A 134 8.30 4.89 -8.75
C ASP A 134 6.85 5.18 -8.34
N ILE A 135 6.02 4.14 -8.17
CA ILE A 135 4.65 4.28 -7.65
C ILE A 135 4.66 4.88 -6.24
N ILE A 136 5.47 4.34 -5.32
CA ILE A 136 5.56 4.82 -3.94
C ILE A 136 6.06 6.27 -3.87
N GLU A 137 7.02 6.65 -4.73
CA GLU A 137 7.62 7.99 -4.74
C GLU A 137 6.70 9.06 -5.35
N HIS A 138 5.83 8.68 -6.29
CA HIS A 138 5.04 9.62 -7.06
C HIS A 138 3.55 9.62 -6.70
N ALA A 139 3.00 8.53 -6.16
CA ALA A 139 1.59 8.50 -5.77
C ALA A 139 1.30 9.55 -4.69
N ASN A 140 0.20 10.28 -4.87
CA ASN A 140 -0.31 11.25 -3.88
C ASN A 140 -1.44 10.66 -3.00
N PHE A 141 -1.61 9.35 -3.03
CA PHE A 141 -2.58 8.56 -2.28
C PHE A 141 -1.91 7.30 -1.69
N PRO A 142 -2.52 6.65 -0.67
CA PRO A 142 -1.97 5.44 -0.08
C PRO A 142 -1.82 4.29 -1.08
N VAL A 143 -0.73 3.54 -0.94
CA VAL A 143 -0.42 2.36 -1.75
C VAL A 143 -0.32 1.13 -0.86
N LEU A 144 -1.16 0.13 -1.11
CA LEU A 144 -1.14 -1.16 -0.44
C LEU A 144 -0.42 -2.19 -1.32
N ILE A 145 0.69 -2.69 -0.82
CA ILE A 145 1.51 -3.70 -1.49
C ILE A 145 1.14 -5.08 -0.96
N ILE A 146 0.72 -5.96 -1.85
CA ILE A 146 0.34 -7.33 -1.51
C ILE A 146 1.50 -8.29 -1.82
N PRO A 147 2.04 -9.00 -0.80
CA PRO A 147 3.04 -10.03 -1.01
C PRO A 147 2.51 -11.20 -1.83
N TYR A 148 3.43 -11.91 -2.49
CA TYR A 148 3.11 -13.10 -3.26
C TYR A 148 2.31 -14.14 -2.46
N GLN A 149 1.24 -14.67 -3.06
CA GLN A 149 0.36 -15.70 -2.50
C GLN A 149 -0.36 -15.35 -1.18
N ILE A 150 -0.31 -14.10 -0.73
CA ILE A 150 -1.09 -13.69 0.43
C ILE A 150 -2.56 -13.52 0.00
N ARG A 151 -3.43 -14.29 0.65
CA ARG A 151 -4.89 -14.15 0.50
C ARG A 151 -5.42 -13.16 1.51
N TYR A 152 -6.48 -12.45 1.12
CA TYR A 152 -7.19 -11.57 2.04
C TYR A 152 -7.76 -12.35 3.22
N LYS A 153 -7.63 -11.79 4.39
CA LYS A 153 -8.33 -12.13 5.63
C LYS A 153 -8.60 -10.85 6.40
N ASP A 154 -9.61 -10.86 7.24
CA ASP A 154 -9.87 -9.75 8.14
C ASP A 154 -8.64 -9.50 9.02
N TYR A 155 -8.28 -8.22 9.14
CA TYR A 155 -7.14 -7.83 9.96
C TYR A 155 -7.55 -7.88 11.43
N LYS A 156 -6.74 -8.52 12.26
CA LYS A 156 -6.86 -8.48 13.73
C LYS A 156 -5.96 -7.41 14.31
N THR A 157 -4.74 -7.31 13.79
CA THR A 157 -3.75 -6.35 14.28
C THR A 157 -3.07 -5.63 13.11
N ILE A 158 -3.18 -4.31 13.10
CA ILE A 158 -2.52 -3.41 12.14
C ILE A 158 -1.36 -2.74 12.85
N ALA A 159 -0.11 -3.01 12.43
CA ALA A 159 1.07 -2.39 13.01
C ALA A 159 1.39 -1.07 12.28
N PHE A 160 1.29 0.04 12.97
CA PHE A 160 1.65 1.36 12.45
C PHE A 160 3.02 1.79 12.98
N ALA A 161 4.02 1.82 12.09
CA ALA A 161 5.36 2.28 12.42
C ALA A 161 5.48 3.79 12.17
N THR A 162 5.78 4.53 13.21
CA THR A 162 5.81 6.00 13.23
C THR A 162 7.02 6.51 14.01
N ASP A 163 7.49 7.70 13.64
CA ASP A 163 8.44 8.47 14.44
C ASP A 163 7.73 9.44 15.41
N LEU A 164 6.43 9.29 15.59
CA LEU A 164 5.57 10.10 16.46
C LEU A 164 5.46 11.57 16.03
N ALA A 165 5.59 11.85 14.74
CA ALA A 165 5.38 13.20 14.23
C ALA A 165 3.89 13.60 14.33
N GLU A 166 3.61 14.89 14.51
CA GLU A 166 2.22 15.40 14.57
C GLU A 166 1.40 15.04 13.33
N THR A 167 2.03 15.06 12.15
CA THR A 167 1.40 14.69 10.88
C THR A 167 0.90 13.25 10.82
N ASP A 168 1.40 12.36 11.67
CA ASP A 168 1.00 10.96 11.71
C ASP A 168 -0.35 10.75 12.40
N THR A 169 -0.87 11.77 13.06
CA THR A 169 -2.21 11.73 13.67
C THR A 169 -3.32 11.59 12.63
N ASP A 170 -3.17 12.21 11.47
CA ASP A 170 -4.14 12.08 10.38
C ASP A 170 -4.10 10.68 9.76
N VAL A 171 -2.90 10.10 9.64
CA VAL A 171 -2.74 8.69 9.26
C VAL A 171 -3.43 7.77 10.27
N LEU A 172 -3.24 8.03 11.56
CA LEU A 172 -3.87 7.24 12.61
C LEU A 172 -5.40 7.34 12.58
N ARG A 173 -5.97 8.51 12.27
CA ARG A 173 -7.43 8.67 12.06
C ARG A 173 -7.90 7.82 10.89
N SER A 174 -7.20 7.89 9.77
CA SER A 174 -7.48 7.07 8.59
C SER A 174 -7.44 5.57 8.93
N LEU A 175 -6.40 5.13 9.65
CA LEU A 175 -6.27 3.75 10.11
C LEU A 175 -7.35 3.32 11.09
N SER A 176 -7.83 4.23 11.97
CA SER A 176 -8.93 3.93 12.88
C SER A 176 -10.22 3.62 12.14
N THR A 177 -10.48 4.33 11.04
CA THR A 177 -11.63 4.02 10.18
C THR A 177 -11.44 2.66 9.51
N LEU A 178 -10.25 2.37 8.97
CA LEU A 178 -9.95 1.06 8.40
C LEU A 178 -10.12 -0.07 9.44
N ALA A 179 -9.59 0.13 10.64
CA ALA A 179 -9.66 -0.83 11.72
C ALA A 179 -11.11 -1.14 12.15
N SER A 180 -12.02 -0.17 12.04
CA SER A 180 -13.43 -0.34 12.42
C SER A 180 -14.16 -1.38 11.56
N TYR A 181 -13.78 -1.56 10.30
CA TYR A 181 -14.41 -2.56 9.42
C TYR A 181 -14.19 -4.01 9.88
N SER A 182 -13.10 -4.29 10.59
CA SER A 182 -12.74 -5.64 11.04
C SER A 182 -12.58 -5.74 12.56
N ASP A 183 -12.94 -4.70 13.30
CA ASP A 183 -12.73 -4.61 14.75
C ASP A 183 -11.26 -4.85 15.13
N SER A 184 -10.35 -4.31 14.33
CA SER A 184 -8.90 -4.53 14.43
C SER A 184 -8.28 -3.71 15.56
N GLU A 185 -7.20 -4.23 16.12
CA GLU A 185 -6.30 -3.50 17.00
C GLU A 185 -5.25 -2.74 16.19
N ILE A 186 -4.92 -1.51 16.58
CA ILE A 186 -3.81 -0.73 16.02
C ILE A 186 -2.64 -0.79 16.98
N LEU A 187 -1.55 -1.44 16.58
CA LEU A 187 -0.30 -1.48 17.31
C LEU A 187 0.63 -0.37 16.80
N ILE A 188 0.67 0.75 17.50
CA ILE A 188 1.62 1.83 17.21
C ILE A 188 3.01 1.38 17.63
N THR A 189 3.97 1.40 16.70
CA THR A 189 5.37 1.04 16.95
C THR A 189 6.29 2.20 16.64
N ASN A 190 7.15 2.53 17.60
CA ASN A 190 8.25 3.46 17.41
C ASN A 190 9.58 2.72 17.56
N VAL A 191 10.51 2.90 16.62
CA VAL A 191 11.84 2.32 16.68
C VAL A 191 12.85 3.43 16.92
N SER A 192 13.50 3.42 18.08
CA SER A 192 14.52 4.40 18.45
C SER A 192 15.89 3.78 18.63
N ASN A 193 16.93 4.57 18.35
CA ASN A 193 18.35 4.12 18.40
C ASN A 193 19.09 4.55 19.68
N ASP A 194 18.50 5.41 20.52
CA ASP A 194 19.27 6.14 21.55
C ASP A 194 18.67 6.01 22.95
N ASP A 195 19.53 5.69 23.93
CA ASP A 195 19.15 5.68 25.36
C ASP A 195 18.99 7.11 25.94
N THR A 196 19.50 8.13 25.26
CA THR A 196 19.39 9.54 25.68
C THR A 196 18.08 10.19 25.26
N ALA A 197 17.42 9.64 24.24
CA ALA A 197 16.15 10.13 23.71
C ALA A 197 14.93 9.86 24.62
N ALA A 198 15.07 9.09 25.69
CA ALA A 198 13.95 8.63 26.52
C ALA A 198 13.06 9.77 27.07
N ARG A 199 13.61 10.95 27.34
CA ARG A 199 12.84 12.12 27.80
C ARG A 199 12.13 12.85 26.66
N GLU A 200 12.77 12.93 25.48
CA GLU A 200 12.17 13.54 24.30
C GLU A 200 11.10 12.61 23.72
N GLU A 201 11.36 11.31 23.73
CA GLU A 201 10.37 10.29 23.38
C GLU A 201 9.15 10.33 24.30
N GLU A 202 9.35 10.42 25.62
CA GLU A 202 8.25 10.52 26.57
C GLU A 202 7.41 11.79 26.35
N LYS A 203 8.05 12.89 25.99
CA LYS A 203 7.36 14.14 25.66
C LYS A 203 6.58 14.01 24.35
N SER A 204 7.19 13.47 23.30
CA SER A 204 6.55 13.22 22.00
C SER A 204 5.39 12.24 22.13
N LEU A 205 5.56 11.18 22.93
CA LEU A 205 4.50 10.24 23.29
C LEU A 205 3.34 10.92 23.99
N LYS A 206 3.61 11.72 25.03
CA LYS A 206 2.56 12.44 25.76
C LYS A 206 1.83 13.42 24.85
N GLN A 207 2.53 14.08 23.94
CA GLN A 207 1.93 14.99 22.99
C GLN A 207 1.09 14.21 21.95
N PHE A 208 1.63 13.17 21.36
CA PHE A 208 0.96 12.33 20.36
C PHE A 208 -0.29 11.65 20.96
N PHE A 209 -0.16 11.01 22.12
CA PHE A 209 -1.29 10.34 22.78
C PHE A 209 -2.24 11.29 23.49
N GLY A 210 -1.73 12.37 24.10
CA GLY A 210 -2.55 13.26 24.95
C GLY A 210 -3.45 14.19 24.15
N GLN A 211 -3.06 14.58 22.94
CA GLN A 211 -3.83 15.55 22.15
C GLN A 211 -4.68 14.92 21.07
N GLU A 212 -4.24 13.83 20.47
CA GLU A 212 -4.85 13.30 19.24
C GLU A 212 -5.42 11.90 19.41
N VAL A 213 -4.70 10.97 20.03
CA VAL A 213 -5.18 9.57 20.15
C VAL A 213 -6.44 9.49 21.02
N LEU A 214 -6.55 10.32 22.06
CA LEU A 214 -7.75 10.40 22.91
C LEU A 214 -8.99 10.93 22.16
N LYS A 215 -8.81 11.61 21.04
CA LYS A 215 -9.91 12.08 20.18
C LYS A 215 -10.37 11.02 19.19
N ILE A 216 -9.56 9.98 18.99
CA ILE A 216 -9.87 8.87 18.09
C ILE A 216 -10.74 7.87 18.86
N ASN A 217 -11.96 7.70 18.42
CA ASN A 217 -12.91 6.79 19.04
C ASN A 217 -12.60 5.32 18.68
N ASN A 218 -11.36 4.87 18.97
CA ASN A 218 -10.94 3.48 18.80
C ASN A 218 -10.26 2.99 20.10
N PRO A 219 -10.94 2.16 20.89
CA PRO A 219 -10.42 1.68 22.17
C PRO A 219 -9.27 0.66 22.05
N LYS A 220 -8.98 0.17 20.83
CA LYS A 220 -7.99 -0.90 20.61
C LYS A 220 -6.67 -0.35 20.04
N ILE A 221 -6.15 0.74 20.62
CA ILE A 221 -4.84 1.27 20.24
C ILE A 221 -3.82 0.87 21.31
N LEU A 222 -2.82 0.11 20.92
CA LEU A 222 -1.67 -0.28 21.73
C LEU A 222 -0.41 0.45 21.28
N TYR A 223 0.54 0.61 22.18
CA TYR A 223 1.84 1.18 21.89
C TYR A 223 2.98 0.25 22.26
N LYS A 224 4.01 0.15 21.39
CA LYS A 224 5.22 -0.63 21.62
C LYS A 224 6.45 0.14 21.13
N ALA A 225 7.31 0.54 22.07
CA ALA A 225 8.64 1.03 21.75
C ALA A 225 9.58 -0.14 21.45
N ILE A 226 10.38 0.01 20.40
CA ILE A 226 11.41 -0.96 20.00
C ILE A 226 12.76 -0.26 19.99
N LYS A 227 13.70 -0.73 20.82
CA LYS A 227 15.07 -0.22 20.82
C LYS A 227 15.90 -0.98 19.79
N SER A 228 16.36 -0.30 18.76
CA SER A 228 17.19 -0.92 17.70
C SER A 228 17.93 0.12 16.89
N LYS A 229 19.10 -0.28 16.38
CA LYS A 229 19.91 0.52 15.45
C LYS A 229 19.39 0.49 14.02
N SER A 230 18.55 -0.49 13.69
CA SER A 230 17.98 -0.67 12.34
C SER A 230 16.46 -0.74 12.41
N VAL A 231 15.81 0.31 11.93
CA VAL A 231 14.34 0.37 11.84
C VAL A 231 13.81 -0.73 10.92
N GLY A 232 14.41 -0.90 9.74
CA GLY A 232 13.96 -1.91 8.76
C GLY A 232 14.05 -3.34 9.29
N ASP A 233 15.16 -3.69 9.97
CA ASP A 233 15.32 -5.04 10.54
C ASP A 233 14.35 -5.29 11.70
N SER A 234 14.08 -4.25 12.49
CA SER A 234 13.10 -4.32 13.58
C SER A 234 11.69 -4.53 13.08
N LEU A 235 11.28 -3.81 12.04
CA LEU A 235 9.96 -3.97 11.44
C LEU A 235 9.82 -5.31 10.72
N ARG A 236 10.88 -5.78 10.07
CA ARG A 236 10.91 -7.13 9.49
C ARG A 236 10.76 -8.19 10.56
N TRP A 237 11.52 -8.08 11.64
CA TRP A 237 11.39 -8.98 12.79
C TRP A 237 9.97 -8.95 13.37
N LEU A 238 9.40 -7.75 13.56
CA LEU A 238 8.03 -7.57 14.03
C LEU A 238 7.04 -8.31 13.13
N SER A 239 7.15 -8.14 11.81
CA SER A 239 6.25 -8.77 10.84
C SER A 239 6.32 -10.29 10.80
N GLN A 240 7.44 -10.88 11.24
CA GLN A 240 7.67 -12.31 11.24
C GLN A 240 7.36 -12.98 12.59
N HIS A 241 7.54 -12.26 13.70
CA HIS A 241 7.51 -12.83 15.05
C HIS A 241 6.34 -12.33 15.91
N VAL A 242 5.62 -11.31 15.47
CA VAL A 242 4.42 -10.81 16.14
C VAL A 242 3.21 -11.12 15.27
N GLU A 243 2.10 -11.48 15.89
CA GLU A 243 0.83 -11.72 15.17
C GLU A 243 0.22 -10.41 14.68
N ILE A 244 0.79 -9.87 13.59
CA ILE A 244 0.27 -8.72 12.86
C ILE A 244 -0.21 -9.17 11.48
N ASP A 245 -1.19 -8.47 10.95
CA ASP A 245 -1.80 -8.79 9.65
C ASP A 245 -1.41 -7.80 8.56
N MET A 246 -1.06 -6.57 8.94
CA MET A 246 -0.62 -5.50 8.05
C MET A 246 0.44 -4.64 8.73
N VAL A 247 1.40 -4.16 7.96
CA VAL A 247 2.34 -3.11 8.37
C VAL A 247 1.98 -1.81 7.67
N VAL A 248 2.00 -0.70 8.40
CA VAL A 248 1.72 0.63 7.87
C VAL A 248 2.91 1.54 8.09
N LEU A 249 3.30 2.26 7.03
CA LEU A 249 4.41 3.22 7.02
C LEU A 249 3.96 4.54 6.41
N VAL A 250 4.68 5.62 6.75
CA VAL A 250 4.56 6.91 6.06
C VAL A 250 5.83 7.15 5.23
N HIS A 251 5.66 7.40 3.92
CA HIS A 251 6.76 7.75 3.04
C HIS A 251 7.12 9.22 3.21
N ARG A 252 8.26 9.54 3.81
CA ARG A 252 8.75 10.92 4.04
C ARG A 252 9.88 11.28 3.10
N LYS A 253 9.73 12.38 2.36
CA LYS A 253 10.73 12.80 1.35
C LYS A 253 12.08 13.24 1.91
N GLN A 254 12.24 13.59 3.19
CA GLN A 254 13.50 14.20 3.67
C GLN A 254 14.09 13.78 5.02
N ASN A 255 13.40 13.17 5.99
CA ASN A 255 13.96 13.10 7.35
C ASN A 255 14.16 11.73 7.98
N LEU A 256 13.38 10.72 7.69
CA LEU A 256 13.61 9.39 8.26
C LEU A 256 14.81 8.67 7.62
N PHE A 257 15.31 9.17 6.50
CA PHE A 257 16.28 8.47 5.66
C PHE A 257 17.68 9.06 5.66
N GLN A 258 17.90 10.31 6.11
CA GLN A 258 19.25 10.88 6.21
C GLN A 258 20.09 10.32 7.36
N LYS A 259 19.48 9.71 8.40
CA LYS A 259 20.20 8.98 9.46
C LYS A 259 20.37 7.49 9.21
N ILE A 260 19.69 6.93 8.21
CA ILE A 260 19.78 5.52 7.85
C ILE A 260 20.46 5.44 6.47
N THR A 261 21.78 5.52 6.50
CA THR A 261 22.66 5.19 5.39
C THR A 261 22.45 3.72 5.03
N GLU A 262 21.84 3.43 3.91
CA GLU A 262 21.62 2.14 3.23
C GLU A 262 20.15 1.78 3.05
N GLY A 263 19.59 2.20 1.92
CA GLY A 263 18.32 1.74 1.39
C GLY A 263 17.14 1.98 2.33
N SER A 264 16.12 2.66 1.87
CA SER A 264 14.99 3.08 2.70
C SER A 264 14.38 1.91 3.48
N VAL A 265 13.84 2.17 4.67
CA VAL A 265 13.04 1.19 5.45
C VAL A 265 11.96 0.59 4.57
N ILE A 266 11.32 1.42 3.75
CA ILE A 266 10.32 1.00 2.78
C ILE A 266 10.93 0.00 1.79
N LYS A 267 12.11 0.27 1.22
CA LYS A 267 12.80 -0.67 0.31
C LYS A 267 13.06 -2.00 1.00
N LYS A 268 13.64 -1.99 2.21
CA LYS A 268 13.91 -3.22 2.97
C LYS A 268 12.64 -4.01 3.32
N MET A 269 11.56 -3.31 3.60
CA MET A 269 10.27 -3.94 3.88
C MET A 269 9.59 -4.42 2.59
N ALA A 270 9.75 -3.65 1.51
CA ALA A 270 9.18 -3.96 0.22
C ALA A 270 9.95 -5.08 -0.50
N ASP A 271 11.24 -5.26 -0.32
CA ASP A 271 12.02 -6.33 -0.99
C ASP A 271 11.54 -7.75 -0.62
N HIS A 272 11.06 -7.97 0.61
CA HIS A 272 10.54 -9.26 1.07
C HIS A 272 9.43 -9.08 2.11
N PRO A 273 8.26 -8.55 1.73
CA PRO A 273 7.19 -8.33 2.69
C PRO A 273 6.57 -9.68 3.09
N ALA A 274 6.58 -9.97 4.38
CA ALA A 274 5.90 -11.13 4.93
C ALA A 274 4.40 -10.89 5.13
N LYS A 275 3.98 -9.62 5.12
CA LYS A 275 2.61 -9.15 5.37
C LYS A 275 2.26 -8.03 4.38
N PRO A 276 0.98 -7.77 4.11
CA PRO A 276 0.54 -6.57 3.40
C PRO A 276 1.18 -5.31 3.97
N LEU A 277 1.67 -4.44 3.10
CA LEU A 277 2.37 -3.22 3.45
C LEU A 277 1.62 -2.01 2.90
N LEU A 278 0.99 -1.23 3.79
CA LEU A 278 0.30 0.00 3.44
C LEU A 278 1.23 1.20 3.63
N ILE A 279 1.45 1.97 2.57
CA ILE A 279 2.34 3.12 2.56
C ILE A 279 1.51 4.37 2.31
N PHE A 280 1.49 5.28 3.28
CA PHE A 280 0.91 6.60 3.11
C PHE A 280 1.91 7.55 2.47
N PRO A 281 1.52 8.38 1.50
CA PRO A 281 2.38 9.41 0.96
C PRO A 281 2.61 10.49 2.03
N TYR A 282 3.77 11.13 1.99
CA TYR A 282 4.00 12.33 2.78
C TYR A 282 3.34 13.51 2.11
N SER A 283 2.26 13.98 2.65
CA SER A 283 1.65 15.24 2.26
C SER A 283 2.18 16.38 3.13
N THR A 284 2.78 17.39 2.51
CA THR A 284 3.18 18.64 3.18
C THR A 284 2.03 19.64 3.26
N VAL A 285 0.95 19.37 2.57
CA VAL A 285 -0.30 20.14 2.60
C VAL A 285 -1.34 19.27 3.29
N ALA A 286 -2.18 19.85 4.11
CA ALA A 286 -3.32 19.19 4.75
C ALA A 286 -4.39 18.78 3.69
N GLU A 287 -3.95 18.07 2.66
CA GLU A 287 -4.85 17.32 1.82
C GLU A 287 -5.41 16.21 2.69
N VAL A 288 -6.72 16.22 2.81
CA VAL A 288 -7.49 15.26 3.60
C VAL A 288 -7.05 13.87 3.20
N LEU A 289 -6.26 13.21 4.08
CA LEU A 289 -5.96 11.80 3.88
C LEU A 289 -7.28 11.04 3.73
N PRO A 290 -7.36 10.07 2.82
CA PRO A 290 -8.62 9.38 2.58
C PRO A 290 -9.14 8.76 3.86
N VAL A 291 -10.34 9.11 4.22
CA VAL A 291 -11.11 8.39 5.23
C VAL A 291 -11.54 7.07 4.57
N PHE A 292 -11.03 5.94 5.04
CA PHE A 292 -11.42 4.62 4.57
C PHE A 292 -12.92 4.37 4.73
#